data_996272e362aacab0f853d66567da52c4
#
_entry.id   996272e362aacab0f853d66567da52c4
#
_cell.length_a   1.000
_cell.length_b   1.000
_cell.length_c   1.000
_cell.angle_alpha   90.00
_cell.angle_beta   90.00
_cell.angle_gamma   90.00
#
_symmetry.space_group_name_H-M   'P 1'
#
loop_
_entity.id
_entity.type
_entity.pdbx_description
1 polymer ?
#
loop_
_entity_poly.entity_id
_entity_poly.type
_entity_poly.pdbx_seq_one_letter_code
_entity_poly.pdbx_strand_id
1 'polypeptide(L)'
;LPLRTVMPSVTPVCFGTLYTGAQPAVHGIRKYEKPVITIDTLFDALLRAEKKPVIVAETDCSMSKIFLERNMDYYIFDTVAEVNAKAAELIMADTYDFIAVYNGNYDATMHKNGPEAPASLAALKANAEAFAMFYELIKSHWRQHNTLIGFATDHGCHEIDGNLGSHGLDMAEDLNIVHLYGAYPKEY
;
A
#
# COMPACT_ATOMS: atom_id res chain seq x y z
N LEU A 1 -11.40 -9.99 -2.29
CA LEU A 1 -11.96 -9.99 -0.94
C LEU A 1 -12.57 -8.63 -0.65
N PRO A 2 -13.92 -8.50 -0.58
CA PRO A 2 -14.56 -7.26 -0.15
C PRO A 2 -14.30 -7.04 1.34
N LEU A 3 -14.00 -5.81 1.72
CA LEU A 3 -13.68 -5.40 3.07
C LEU A 3 -14.32 -4.06 3.39
N ARG A 4 -14.36 -3.71 4.66
CA ARG A 4 -14.67 -2.37 5.13
C ARG A 4 -13.45 -1.81 5.86
N THR A 5 -12.95 -0.66 5.41
CA THR A 5 -11.84 0.03 6.09
C THR A 5 -12.30 0.71 7.39
N VAL A 6 -11.38 1.29 8.13
CA VAL A 6 -11.63 1.93 9.42
C VAL A 6 -11.90 3.41 9.28
N MET A 7 -12.47 4.02 10.34
CA MET A 7 -12.71 5.45 10.44
C MET A 7 -11.65 6.17 11.31
N PRO A 8 -11.28 7.40 10.93
CA PRO A 8 -11.55 8.04 9.64
C PRO A 8 -10.80 7.32 8.50
N SER A 9 -11.45 7.24 7.32
CA SER A 9 -10.92 6.58 6.12
C SER A 9 -9.85 7.43 5.43
N VAL A 10 -8.74 7.62 6.11
CA VAL A 10 -7.57 8.37 5.63
C VAL A 10 -6.31 7.51 5.73
N THR A 11 -5.42 7.67 4.77
CA THR A 11 -4.28 6.78 4.54
C THR A 11 -3.47 6.39 5.79
N PRO A 12 -3.03 7.31 6.67
CA PRO A 12 -2.21 6.89 7.82
C PRO A 12 -2.99 6.07 8.85
N VAL A 13 -4.30 6.31 9.01
CA VAL A 13 -5.18 5.54 9.90
C VAL A 13 -5.43 4.14 9.35
N CYS A 14 -5.74 4.06 8.05
CA CYS A 14 -6.02 2.80 7.37
C CYS A 14 -4.77 1.91 7.32
N PHE A 15 -3.60 2.45 6.96
CA PHE A 15 -2.35 1.69 6.98
C PHE A 15 -1.94 1.29 8.40
N GLY A 16 -2.16 2.17 9.40
CA GLY A 16 -1.97 1.80 10.80
C GLY A 16 -2.73 0.54 11.14
N THR A 17 -4.01 0.47 10.80
CA THR A 17 -4.85 -0.73 11.02
C THR A 17 -4.40 -1.91 10.15
N LEU A 18 -4.12 -1.71 8.87
CA LEU A 18 -3.76 -2.79 7.95
C LEU A 18 -2.48 -3.52 8.39
N TYR A 19 -1.47 -2.77 8.81
CA TYR A 19 -0.17 -3.35 9.16
C TYR A 19 0.00 -3.72 10.63
N THR A 20 -0.93 -3.33 11.51
CA THR A 20 -0.93 -3.75 12.93
C THR A 20 -1.99 -4.79 13.26
N GLY A 21 -3.05 -4.88 12.44
CA GLY A 21 -4.26 -5.62 12.78
C GLY A 21 -5.07 -4.98 13.93
N ALA A 22 -4.70 -3.78 14.38
CA ALA A 22 -5.29 -3.09 15.51
C ALA A 22 -6.22 -1.94 15.08
N GLN A 23 -7.22 -1.64 15.89
CA GLN A 23 -8.09 -0.48 15.67
C GLN A 23 -7.34 0.85 15.89
N PRO A 24 -7.78 1.97 15.29
CA PRO A 24 -7.16 3.30 15.45
C PRO A 24 -6.95 3.74 16.89
N ALA A 25 -7.85 3.34 17.79
CA ALA A 25 -7.72 3.61 19.21
C ALA A 25 -6.51 2.90 19.87
N VAL A 26 -6.05 1.80 19.29
CA VAL A 26 -4.95 0.97 19.80
C VAL A 26 -3.62 1.35 19.17
N HIS A 27 -3.56 1.48 17.83
CA HIS A 27 -2.30 1.88 17.15
C HIS A 27 -2.00 3.38 17.28
N GLY A 28 -2.94 4.19 17.77
CA GLY A 28 -2.73 5.58 18.17
C GLY A 28 -2.96 6.63 17.08
N ILE A 29 -2.98 6.27 15.80
CA ILE A 29 -3.25 7.21 14.70
C ILE A 29 -4.77 7.32 14.51
N ARG A 30 -5.35 8.49 14.80
CA ARG A 30 -6.82 8.71 14.80
C ARG A 30 -7.29 9.81 13.86
N LYS A 31 -6.36 10.44 13.13
CA LYS A 31 -6.62 11.52 12.17
C LYS A 31 -5.50 11.53 11.13
N TYR A 32 -5.56 12.46 10.17
CA TYR A 32 -4.51 12.59 9.15
C TYR A 32 -3.23 13.20 9.78
N GLU A 33 -2.45 12.32 10.41
CA GLU A 33 -1.13 12.62 10.98
C GLU A 33 -0.23 11.38 10.78
N LYS A 34 1.08 11.58 10.76
CA LYS A 34 2.03 10.53 10.38
C LYS A 34 3.09 10.27 11.47
N PRO A 35 2.71 10.03 12.75
CA PRO A 35 3.66 9.62 13.77
C PRO A 35 4.17 8.20 13.49
N VAL A 36 5.36 7.87 13.96
CA VAL A 36 5.86 6.51 13.95
C VAL A 36 4.99 5.65 14.87
N ILE A 37 4.49 4.51 14.36
CA ILE A 37 3.73 3.54 15.13
C ILE A 37 4.68 2.81 16.07
N THR A 38 4.34 2.81 17.37
CA THR A 38 5.18 2.22 18.43
C THR A 38 4.71 0.84 18.88
N ILE A 39 3.52 0.42 18.49
CA ILE A 39 3.05 -0.95 18.74
C ILE A 39 3.55 -1.90 17.66
N ASP A 40 3.40 -3.19 17.93
CA ASP A 40 3.82 -4.27 17.04
C ASP A 40 3.11 -4.21 15.69
N THR A 41 3.87 -4.39 14.60
CA THR A 41 3.37 -4.38 13.22
C THR A 41 3.74 -5.67 12.51
N LEU A 42 3.20 -5.87 11.30
CA LEU A 42 3.63 -6.96 10.42
C LEU A 42 5.15 -6.93 10.18
N PHE A 43 5.76 -5.74 10.06
CA PHE A 43 7.21 -5.62 9.88
C PHE A 43 7.96 -6.13 11.11
N ASP A 44 7.51 -5.81 12.33
CA ASP A 44 8.12 -6.29 13.56
C ASP A 44 7.99 -7.82 13.69
N ALA A 45 6.85 -8.38 13.31
CA ALA A 45 6.63 -9.82 13.29
C ALA A 45 7.56 -10.53 12.30
N LEU A 46 7.74 -9.96 11.11
CA LEU A 46 8.67 -10.48 10.10
C LEU A 46 10.12 -10.44 10.60
N LEU A 47 10.55 -9.33 11.17
CA LEU A 47 11.90 -9.18 11.73
C LEU A 47 12.18 -10.20 12.86
N ARG A 48 11.21 -10.43 13.76
CA ARG A 48 11.34 -11.47 14.79
C ARG A 48 11.40 -12.90 14.23
N ALA A 49 10.81 -13.10 13.07
CA ALA A 49 10.89 -14.37 12.34
C ALA A 49 12.14 -14.46 11.43
N GLU A 50 13.12 -13.57 11.63
CA GLU A 50 14.36 -13.47 10.84
C GLU A 50 14.10 -13.30 9.33
N LYS A 51 12.96 -12.68 8.98
CA LYS A 51 12.59 -12.30 7.63
C LYS A 51 13.09 -10.91 7.30
N LYS A 52 13.27 -10.64 6.01
CA LYS A 52 13.74 -9.36 5.49
C LYS A 52 12.60 -8.60 4.83
N PRO A 53 11.90 -7.72 5.57
CA PRO A 53 10.93 -6.81 4.97
C PRO A 53 11.62 -5.58 4.37
N VAL A 54 10.94 -4.97 3.39
CA VAL A 54 11.35 -3.70 2.79
C VAL A 54 10.12 -2.87 2.44
N ILE A 55 10.23 -1.55 2.56
CA ILE A 55 9.25 -0.59 2.06
C ILE A 55 9.85 0.14 0.86
N VAL A 56 9.09 0.22 -0.24
CA VAL A 56 9.39 1.03 -1.41
C VAL A 56 8.22 1.99 -1.60
N ALA A 57 8.44 3.28 -1.43
CA ALA A 57 7.35 4.25 -1.34
C ALA A 57 7.75 5.64 -1.82
N GLU A 58 6.73 6.49 -2.02
CA GLU A 58 6.96 7.90 -2.35
C GLU A 58 7.35 8.72 -1.11
N THR A 59 8.12 9.77 -1.36
CA THR A 59 8.51 10.77 -0.35
C THR A 59 7.27 11.35 0.33
N ASP A 60 7.37 11.54 1.64
CA ASP A 60 6.33 12.16 2.49
C ASP A 60 4.97 11.44 2.53
N CYS A 61 4.80 10.29 1.91
CA CYS A 61 3.60 9.48 2.05
C CYS A 61 3.49 8.81 3.44
N SER A 62 2.34 8.23 3.76
CA SER A 62 2.14 7.56 5.05
C SER A 62 3.07 6.37 5.23
N MET A 63 3.27 5.56 4.17
CA MET A 63 4.17 4.40 4.20
C MET A 63 5.62 4.77 4.51
N SER A 64 6.10 5.93 4.03
CA SER A 64 7.47 6.40 4.26
C SER A 64 7.68 7.04 5.64
N LYS A 65 6.63 7.18 6.47
CA LYS A 65 6.70 7.87 7.76
C LYS A 65 6.30 7.01 8.96
N ILE A 66 5.12 6.37 8.90
CA ILE A 66 4.53 5.75 10.10
C ILE A 66 5.19 4.42 10.50
N PHE A 67 6.01 3.83 9.65
CA PHE A 67 6.72 2.57 9.91
C PHE A 67 8.23 2.72 10.05
N LEU A 68 8.74 3.95 10.19
CA LEU A 68 10.16 4.21 10.44
C LEU A 68 10.65 3.60 11.77
N GLU A 69 11.95 3.73 12.03
CA GLU A 69 12.62 3.29 13.27
C GLU A 69 12.63 1.76 13.47
N ARG A 70 12.51 0.98 12.38
CA ARG A 70 12.69 -0.47 12.38
C ARG A 70 13.99 -0.86 11.68
N ASN A 71 14.62 -1.93 12.12
CA ASN A 71 15.86 -2.44 11.51
C ASN A 71 15.57 -3.18 10.20
N MET A 72 15.10 -2.42 9.20
CA MET A 72 14.78 -2.91 7.85
C MET A 72 15.14 -1.86 6.80
N ASP A 73 15.06 -2.22 5.52
CA ASP A 73 15.39 -1.31 4.43
C ASP A 73 14.18 -0.47 3.99
N TYR A 74 14.48 0.78 3.58
CA TYR A 74 13.51 1.74 3.06
C TYR A 74 14.08 2.37 1.79
N TYR A 75 13.35 2.26 0.68
CA TYR A 75 13.66 2.92 -0.58
C TYR A 75 12.57 3.95 -0.85
N ILE A 76 12.93 5.22 -0.74
CA ILE A 76 11.99 6.34 -0.83
C ILE A 76 12.38 7.22 -2.01
N PHE A 77 11.40 7.48 -2.89
CA PHE A 77 11.59 8.20 -4.15
C PHE A 77 10.54 9.30 -4.32
N ASP A 78 10.81 10.22 -5.24
CA ASP A 78 9.91 11.35 -5.49
C ASP A 78 8.79 11.01 -6.49
N THR A 79 8.93 9.91 -7.23
CA THR A 79 7.96 9.52 -8.26
C THR A 79 7.55 8.06 -8.17
N VAL A 80 6.31 7.77 -8.54
CA VAL A 80 5.78 6.40 -8.68
C VAL A 80 6.59 5.56 -9.68
N ALA A 81 7.13 6.20 -10.72
CA ALA A 81 7.95 5.50 -11.71
C ALA A 81 9.24 4.94 -11.09
N GLU A 82 9.92 5.71 -10.24
CA GLU A 82 11.12 5.27 -9.50
C GLU A 82 10.78 4.22 -8.46
N VAL A 83 9.66 4.38 -7.73
CA VAL A 83 9.13 3.37 -6.81
C VAL A 83 8.93 2.03 -7.53
N ASN A 84 8.24 2.04 -8.66
CA ASN A 84 7.96 0.82 -9.43
C ASN A 84 9.22 0.21 -10.04
N ALA A 85 10.16 1.01 -10.52
CA ALA A 85 11.44 0.54 -11.04
C ALA A 85 12.26 -0.16 -9.94
N LYS A 86 12.32 0.43 -8.74
CA LYS A 86 13.01 -0.17 -7.60
C LYS A 86 12.33 -1.44 -7.12
N ALA A 87 11.02 -1.45 -7.02
CA ALA A 87 10.26 -2.66 -6.65
C ALA A 87 10.54 -3.83 -7.64
N ALA A 88 10.57 -3.54 -8.95
CA ALA A 88 10.90 -4.53 -9.97
C ALA A 88 12.34 -5.06 -9.81
N GLU A 89 13.31 -4.18 -9.54
CA GLU A 89 14.70 -4.57 -9.25
C GLU A 89 14.79 -5.52 -8.05
N LEU A 90 14.10 -5.20 -6.94
CA LEU A 90 14.10 -6.01 -5.73
C LEU A 90 13.42 -7.38 -5.93
N ILE A 91 12.33 -7.42 -6.70
CA ILE A 91 11.68 -8.69 -7.06
C ILE A 91 12.63 -9.57 -7.86
N MET A 92 13.33 -9.02 -8.86
CA MET A 92 14.29 -9.76 -9.68
C MET A 92 15.50 -10.22 -8.88
N ALA A 93 15.94 -9.43 -7.90
CA ALA A 93 17.09 -9.76 -7.04
C ALA A 93 16.78 -10.88 -6.03
N ASP A 94 15.50 -11.12 -5.72
CA ASP A 94 15.04 -12.17 -4.78
C ASP A 94 15.79 -12.17 -3.43
N THR A 95 15.95 -10.98 -2.84
CA THR A 95 16.72 -10.79 -1.59
C THR A 95 15.87 -10.45 -0.38
N TYR A 96 14.57 -10.20 -0.56
CA TYR A 96 13.62 -9.84 0.48
C TYR A 96 12.50 -10.86 0.58
N ASP A 97 12.06 -11.14 1.80
CA ASP A 97 10.92 -12.01 2.09
C ASP A 97 9.58 -11.29 1.97
N PHE A 98 9.57 -9.95 2.11
CA PHE A 98 8.37 -9.13 2.02
C PHE A 98 8.70 -7.76 1.43
N ILE A 99 8.01 -7.39 0.36
CA ILE A 99 8.16 -6.10 -0.33
C ILE A 99 6.83 -5.37 -0.26
N ALA A 100 6.77 -4.27 0.49
CA ALA A 100 5.62 -3.37 0.51
C ALA A 100 5.86 -2.22 -0.48
N VAL A 101 5.02 -2.12 -1.51
CA VAL A 101 5.11 -1.07 -2.53
C VAL A 101 3.92 -0.14 -2.40
N TYR A 102 4.14 1.17 -2.35
CA TYR A 102 3.09 2.18 -2.28
C TYR A 102 3.13 3.12 -3.48
N ASN A 103 2.01 3.23 -4.17
CA ASN A 103 1.76 4.16 -5.28
C ASN A 103 0.62 5.11 -4.92
N GLY A 104 0.92 6.40 -4.72
CA GLY A 104 -0.04 7.44 -4.33
C GLY A 104 -0.65 8.23 -5.49
N ASN A 105 -0.31 7.90 -6.75
CA ASN A 105 -0.71 8.68 -7.92
C ASN A 105 -2.22 8.76 -8.15
N TYR A 106 -2.98 7.70 -7.87
CA TYR A 106 -4.43 7.75 -8.00
C TYR A 106 -5.04 8.71 -6.99
N ASP A 107 -4.67 8.61 -5.71
CA ASP A 107 -5.15 9.48 -4.65
C ASP A 107 -4.85 10.96 -4.96
N ALA A 108 -3.60 11.27 -5.30
CA ALA A 108 -3.17 12.62 -5.67
C ALA A 108 -3.92 13.19 -6.87
N THR A 109 -4.28 12.34 -7.85
CA THR A 109 -4.99 12.75 -9.05
C THR A 109 -6.50 12.90 -8.80
N MET A 110 -7.07 11.98 -8.02
CA MET A 110 -8.47 11.95 -7.63
C MET A 110 -8.85 13.22 -6.84
N HIS A 111 -8.01 13.64 -5.92
CA HIS A 111 -8.25 14.90 -5.19
C HIS A 111 -8.37 16.12 -6.10
N LYS A 112 -7.63 16.15 -7.20
CA LYS A 112 -7.57 17.30 -8.13
C LYS A 112 -8.62 17.28 -9.22
N ASN A 113 -9.12 16.11 -9.59
CA ASN A 113 -9.93 15.93 -10.81
C ASN A 113 -11.23 15.15 -10.57
N GLY A 114 -11.46 14.64 -9.37
CA GLY A 114 -12.56 13.73 -9.06
C GLY A 114 -12.24 12.26 -9.31
N PRO A 115 -12.95 11.33 -8.63
CA PRO A 115 -12.65 9.89 -8.66
C PRO A 115 -12.74 9.25 -10.05
N GLU A 116 -13.74 9.62 -10.83
CA GLU A 116 -14.03 9.03 -12.14
C GLU A 116 -13.51 9.86 -13.33
N ALA A 117 -12.76 10.91 -13.06
CA ALA A 117 -12.16 11.73 -14.11
C ALA A 117 -11.18 10.90 -14.96
N PRO A 118 -11.07 11.20 -16.28
CA PRO A 118 -10.15 10.47 -17.16
C PRO A 118 -8.70 10.39 -16.65
N ALA A 119 -8.21 11.45 -16.00
CA ALA A 119 -6.87 11.48 -15.41
C ALA A 119 -6.76 10.53 -14.22
N SER A 120 -7.77 10.45 -13.36
CA SER A 120 -7.81 9.55 -12.20
C SER A 120 -7.90 8.09 -12.64
N LEU A 121 -8.75 7.79 -13.62
CA LEU A 121 -8.86 6.46 -14.20
C LEU A 121 -7.57 6.03 -14.92
N ALA A 122 -6.86 6.96 -15.56
CA ALA A 122 -5.56 6.67 -16.15
C ALA A 122 -4.50 6.33 -15.07
N ALA A 123 -4.50 7.03 -13.94
CA ALA A 123 -3.63 6.73 -12.80
C ALA A 123 -3.96 5.35 -12.17
N LEU A 124 -5.25 5.04 -12.02
CA LEU A 124 -5.69 3.71 -11.55
C LEU A 124 -5.21 2.60 -12.50
N LYS A 125 -5.39 2.81 -13.81
CA LYS A 125 -4.93 1.86 -14.84
C LYS A 125 -3.41 1.66 -14.76
N ALA A 126 -2.63 2.73 -14.60
CA ALA A 126 -1.18 2.64 -14.45
C ALA A 126 -0.77 1.80 -13.22
N ASN A 127 -1.50 1.91 -12.10
CA ASN A 127 -1.27 1.07 -10.92
C ASN A 127 -1.60 -0.41 -11.18
N ALA A 128 -2.67 -0.69 -11.92
CA ALA A 128 -3.00 -2.05 -12.32
C ALA A 128 -1.96 -2.65 -13.28
N GLU A 129 -1.42 -1.86 -14.21
CA GLU A 129 -0.33 -2.26 -15.11
C GLU A 129 0.98 -2.52 -14.35
N ALA A 130 1.31 -1.69 -13.36
CA ALA A 130 2.46 -1.93 -12.48
C ALA A 130 2.30 -3.23 -11.68
N PHE A 131 1.11 -3.48 -11.11
CA PHE A 131 0.82 -4.73 -10.42
C PHE A 131 0.93 -5.96 -11.34
N ALA A 132 0.44 -5.88 -12.57
CA ALA A 132 0.57 -6.93 -13.56
C ALA A 132 2.05 -7.20 -13.91
N MET A 133 2.85 -6.16 -14.05
CA MET A 133 4.31 -6.29 -14.25
C MET A 133 4.97 -7.01 -13.06
N PHE A 134 4.68 -6.61 -11.82
CA PHE A 134 5.22 -7.28 -10.64
C PHE A 134 4.80 -8.75 -10.56
N TYR A 135 3.56 -9.04 -10.91
CA TYR A 135 3.06 -10.42 -10.97
C TYR A 135 3.87 -11.29 -11.94
N GLU A 136 4.16 -10.81 -13.15
CA GLU A 136 4.96 -11.57 -14.13
C GLU A 136 6.42 -11.70 -13.68
N LEU A 137 7.00 -10.69 -13.04
CA LEU A 137 8.35 -10.79 -12.47
C LEU A 137 8.40 -11.82 -11.33
N ILE A 138 7.42 -11.83 -10.44
CA ILE A 138 7.32 -12.81 -9.35
C ILE A 138 7.21 -14.23 -9.93
N LYS A 139 6.36 -14.47 -10.90
CA LYS A 139 6.23 -15.78 -11.58
C LYS A 139 7.55 -16.25 -12.20
N SER A 140 8.35 -15.31 -12.69
CA SER A 140 9.63 -15.63 -13.33
C SER A 140 10.76 -15.89 -12.34
N HIS A 141 10.81 -15.11 -11.25
CA HIS A 141 11.98 -15.07 -10.35
C HIS A 141 11.75 -15.81 -9.03
N TRP A 142 10.49 -15.96 -8.55
CA TRP A 142 10.19 -16.52 -7.24
C TRP A 142 9.62 -17.96 -7.28
N ARG A 143 9.96 -18.73 -8.30
CA ARG A 143 9.47 -20.12 -8.47
C ARG A 143 9.85 -21.05 -7.32
N GLN A 144 10.93 -20.75 -6.62
CA GLN A 144 11.41 -21.54 -5.47
C GLN A 144 10.67 -21.22 -4.17
N HIS A 145 9.76 -20.24 -4.17
CA HIS A 145 9.05 -19.78 -2.99
C HIS A 145 7.55 -20.09 -3.02
N ASN A 146 6.97 -20.36 -1.84
CA ASN A 146 5.55 -20.21 -1.67
C ASN A 146 5.26 -18.73 -1.56
N THR A 147 4.56 -18.17 -2.52
CA THR A 147 4.40 -16.71 -2.67
C THR A 147 2.97 -16.28 -2.46
N LEU A 148 2.76 -15.21 -1.71
CA LEU A 148 1.52 -14.45 -1.63
C LEU A 148 1.75 -13.08 -2.28
N ILE A 149 0.93 -12.72 -3.27
CA ILE A 149 0.89 -11.39 -3.83
C ILE A 149 -0.44 -10.72 -3.50
N GLY A 150 -0.44 -9.43 -3.17
CA GLY A 150 -1.65 -8.68 -2.86
C GLY A 150 -1.68 -7.32 -3.53
N PHE A 151 -2.86 -6.93 -4.03
CA PHE A 151 -3.21 -5.56 -4.38
C PHE A 151 -4.26 -5.11 -3.38
N ALA A 152 -3.91 -4.15 -2.53
CA ALA A 152 -4.71 -3.74 -1.38
C ALA A 152 -4.91 -2.23 -1.39
N THR A 153 -6.16 -1.80 -1.48
CA THR A 153 -6.55 -0.40 -1.29
C THR A 153 -6.75 -0.13 0.20
N ASP A 154 -6.38 1.04 0.67
CA ASP A 154 -6.49 1.42 2.08
C ASP A 154 -7.83 2.05 2.42
N HIS A 155 -8.40 2.84 1.53
CA HIS A 155 -9.75 3.42 1.61
C HIS A 155 -10.34 3.63 0.20
N GLY A 156 -11.61 4.00 0.15
CA GLY A 156 -12.26 4.48 -1.05
C GLY A 156 -12.25 6.02 -1.12
N CYS A 157 -13.09 6.59 -1.99
CA CYS A 157 -13.18 8.02 -2.20
C CYS A 157 -14.53 8.41 -2.79
N HIS A 158 -14.89 9.68 -2.68
CA HIS A 158 -16.13 10.26 -3.21
C HIS A 158 -15.86 11.59 -3.92
N GLU A 159 -16.78 11.96 -4.78
CA GLU A 159 -16.78 13.26 -5.45
C GLU A 159 -17.28 14.35 -4.50
N ILE A 160 -16.65 15.53 -4.58
CA ILE A 160 -17.08 16.75 -3.90
C ILE A 160 -17.29 17.89 -4.90
N ASP A 161 -17.82 19.03 -4.45
CA ASP A 161 -18.09 20.19 -5.29
C ASP A 161 -16.87 20.60 -6.12
N GLY A 162 -17.12 21.04 -7.36
CA GLY A 162 -16.08 21.49 -8.27
C GLY A 162 -15.38 20.38 -9.06
N ASN A 163 -15.98 19.18 -9.12
CA ASN A 163 -15.41 17.99 -9.76
C ASN A 163 -14.07 17.58 -9.14
N LEU A 164 -13.95 17.73 -7.83
CA LEU A 164 -12.81 17.28 -7.03
C LEU A 164 -13.17 15.98 -6.32
N GLY A 165 -12.19 15.33 -5.72
CA GLY A 165 -12.41 14.14 -4.91
C GLY A 165 -11.92 14.28 -3.48
N SER A 166 -12.51 13.52 -2.57
CA SER A 166 -12.15 13.47 -1.17
C SER A 166 -12.40 12.07 -0.59
N HIS A 167 -12.01 11.89 0.64
CA HIS A 167 -12.26 10.68 1.44
C HIS A 167 -12.24 11.04 2.94
N GLY A 168 -12.53 10.08 3.82
CA GLY A 168 -12.46 10.29 5.26
C GLY A 168 -13.81 10.32 5.96
N LEU A 169 -14.91 10.14 5.23
CA LEU A 169 -16.28 10.17 5.74
C LEU A 169 -16.83 8.76 6.02
N ASP A 170 -17.84 8.69 6.90
CA ASP A 170 -18.59 7.45 7.15
C ASP A 170 -19.65 7.25 6.07
N MET A 171 -19.20 6.86 4.88
CA MET A 171 -20.04 6.58 3.73
C MET A 171 -19.52 5.35 2.97
N ALA A 172 -20.38 4.73 2.18
CA ALA A 172 -20.06 3.46 1.52
C ALA A 172 -18.88 3.61 0.54
N GLU A 173 -18.81 4.72 -0.18
CA GLU A 173 -17.79 5.03 -1.17
C GLU A 173 -16.40 5.13 -0.58
N ASP A 174 -16.28 5.62 0.66
CA ASP A 174 -15.01 5.75 1.37
C ASP A 174 -14.60 4.48 2.11
N LEU A 175 -15.59 3.70 2.58
CA LEU A 175 -15.36 2.60 3.50
C LEU A 175 -15.32 1.22 2.84
N ASN A 176 -16.07 1.02 1.75
CA ASN A 176 -16.09 -0.28 1.07
C ASN A 176 -14.91 -0.39 0.11
N ILE A 177 -14.02 -1.32 0.41
CA ILE A 177 -12.80 -1.56 -0.37
C ILE A 177 -12.71 -3.00 -0.85
N VAL A 178 -11.83 -3.25 -1.78
CA VAL A 178 -11.54 -4.61 -2.29
C VAL A 178 -10.05 -4.86 -2.25
N HIS A 179 -9.66 -5.96 -1.63
CA HIS A 179 -8.32 -6.50 -1.75
C HIS A 179 -8.31 -7.71 -2.68
N LEU A 180 -7.30 -7.80 -3.51
CA LEU A 180 -7.04 -8.93 -4.40
C LEU A 180 -5.79 -9.66 -3.92
N TYR A 181 -5.87 -10.97 -3.73
CA TYR A 181 -4.75 -11.80 -3.30
C TYR A 181 -4.61 -13.01 -4.21
N GLY A 182 -3.37 -13.35 -4.54
CA GLY A 182 -3.01 -14.59 -5.22
C GLY A 182 -1.97 -15.36 -4.41
N ALA A 183 -2.20 -16.67 -4.22
CA ALA A 183 -1.26 -17.56 -3.56
C ALA A 183 -0.71 -18.56 -4.58
N TYR A 184 0.60 -18.69 -4.66
CA TYR A 184 1.30 -19.56 -5.62
C TYR A 184 2.25 -20.48 -4.86
N PRO A 185 2.07 -21.80 -4.95
CA PRO A 185 3.02 -22.74 -4.40
C PRO A 185 4.32 -22.70 -5.20
N LYS A 186 5.43 -23.01 -4.53
CA LYS A 186 6.71 -23.21 -5.22
C LYS A 186 6.61 -24.33 -6.27
N GLU A 187 7.29 -24.13 -7.37
CA GLU A 187 7.47 -25.17 -8.40
C GLU A 187 8.60 -26.13 -7.97
N TYR A 188 8.41 -27.43 -8.19
CA TYR A 188 9.38 -28.47 -7.87
C TYR A 188 10.25 -28.80 -9.09
#